data_df9901612d04334a020dcbfe41e1d192
#
_entry.id   df9901612d04334a020dcbfe41e1d192
#
_cell.length_a   1.000
_cell.length_b   1.000
_cell.length_c   1.000
_cell.angle_alpha   90.00
_cell.angle_beta   90.00
_cell.angle_gamma   90.00
#
_symmetry.space_group_name_H-M   'P 1'
#
loop_
_entity.id
_entity.type
_entity.pdbx_description
1 polymer ?
#
loop_
_entity_poly.entity_id
_entity_poly.type
_entity_poly.pdbx_seq_one_letter_code
_entity_poly.pdbx_strand_id
1 'polypeptide(L)'
;MIGAKVIVPQHCGIYEKICEGSTAISLWFSFSQTNGKSDLSFFVSGKVVSCTPYTVTPDLLLLNIEYTQRAPDDLIEKLGLIVDAKANTTKRGDERIELNAEAMRKLSLAKKETIVYIENIPRRCIVRDISFSGAKFIMAGIAPFLLNKDCVLKFDFDDPTVIVGLRGKIIRAELVESRKDLIAVAMAYNASTVPLAYKIRLTQYFNQQRKIYP
;
A
#
# COMPACT_ATOMS: atom_id res chain seq x y z
N MET A 1 24.06 1.00 -17.20
CA MET A 1 23.77 2.32 -16.61
C MET A 1 22.40 2.31 -15.99
N ILE A 2 22.22 2.92 -14.85
CA ILE A 2 20.93 2.98 -14.14
C ILE A 2 20.34 4.36 -14.41
N GLY A 3 19.06 4.41 -14.73
CA GLY A 3 18.37 5.64 -15.07
C GLY A 3 16.88 5.58 -14.79
N ALA A 4 16.16 6.64 -15.12
CA ALA A 4 14.71 6.75 -15.01
C ALA A 4 14.08 7.15 -16.34
N LYS A 5 12.85 6.68 -16.56
CA LYS A 5 11.94 7.19 -17.58
C LYS A 5 10.86 8.01 -16.90
N VAL A 6 10.72 9.26 -17.30
CA VAL A 6 9.78 10.20 -16.66
C VAL A 6 8.88 10.80 -17.75
N ILE A 7 7.58 10.83 -17.48
CA ILE A 7 6.60 11.48 -18.35
C ILE A 7 6.27 12.82 -17.73
N VAL A 8 6.42 13.90 -18.51
CA VAL A 8 6.16 15.27 -18.08
C VAL A 8 5.28 16.02 -19.09
N PRO A 9 4.49 17.00 -18.68
CA PRO A 9 3.76 17.87 -19.59
C PRO A 9 4.71 18.67 -20.47
N GLN A 10 4.40 18.85 -21.74
CA GLN A 10 5.23 19.62 -22.69
C GLN A 10 5.44 21.08 -22.23
N HIS A 11 4.44 21.66 -21.59
CA HIS A 11 4.47 23.06 -21.11
C HIS A 11 5.14 23.26 -19.73
N CYS A 12 5.83 22.24 -19.19
CA CYS A 12 6.49 22.35 -17.87
C CYS A 12 7.85 23.12 -17.92
N GLY A 13 8.22 23.68 -19.04
CA GLY A 13 9.48 24.45 -19.20
C GLY A 13 10.75 23.59 -19.26
N ILE A 14 10.67 22.28 -19.06
CA ILE A 14 11.82 21.38 -19.14
C ILE A 14 12.27 21.22 -20.59
N TYR A 15 11.34 21.14 -21.53
CA TYR A 15 11.63 20.98 -22.95
C TYR A 15 12.44 22.16 -23.49
N GLU A 16 12.06 23.36 -23.14
CA GLU A 16 12.74 24.60 -23.54
C GLU A 16 14.19 24.60 -23.06
N LYS A 17 14.43 24.28 -21.78
CA LYS A 17 15.78 24.18 -21.21
C LYS A 17 16.64 23.10 -21.87
N ILE A 18 16.04 21.98 -22.26
CA ILE A 18 16.75 20.91 -22.98
C ILE A 18 17.14 21.42 -24.39
N CYS A 19 16.26 22.12 -25.08
CA CYS A 19 16.55 22.73 -26.37
C CYS A 19 17.65 23.82 -26.30
N GLU A 20 17.75 24.53 -25.16
CA GLU A 20 18.81 25.47 -24.85
C GLU A 20 20.16 24.81 -24.49
N GLY A 21 20.22 23.47 -24.48
CA GLY A 21 21.44 22.72 -24.21
C GLY A 21 21.63 22.31 -22.74
N SER A 22 20.69 22.64 -21.84
CA SER A 22 20.75 22.23 -20.46
C SER A 22 20.22 20.80 -20.32
N THR A 23 21.10 19.84 -20.11
CA THR A 23 20.72 18.42 -19.94
C THR A 23 20.79 17.94 -18.49
N ALA A 24 21.39 18.71 -17.58
CA ALA A 24 21.48 18.36 -16.16
C ALA A 24 20.10 18.47 -15.48
N ILE A 25 19.74 17.46 -14.72
CA ILE A 25 18.46 17.40 -14.00
C ILE A 25 18.67 16.78 -12.61
N SER A 26 17.88 17.26 -11.65
CA SER A 26 17.78 16.60 -10.32
C SER A 26 16.38 16.04 -10.14
N LEU A 27 16.29 14.77 -9.81
CA LEU A 27 15.06 14.11 -9.43
C LEU A 27 14.90 14.17 -7.92
N TRP A 28 13.77 14.67 -7.47
CA TRP A 28 13.41 14.73 -6.06
C TRP A 28 12.33 13.69 -5.78
N PHE A 29 12.65 12.73 -4.93
CA PHE A 29 11.72 11.71 -4.43
C PHE A 29 11.30 12.09 -3.02
N SER A 30 10.00 12.24 -2.78
CA SER A 30 9.43 12.49 -1.46
C SER A 30 8.50 11.34 -1.06
N PHE A 31 8.67 10.83 0.16
CA PHE A 31 7.86 9.78 0.75
C PHE A 31 7.19 10.32 2.00
N SER A 32 5.88 10.53 1.93
CA SER A 32 5.10 10.99 3.08
C SER A 32 5.03 9.93 4.17
N GLN A 33 5.34 10.33 5.40
CA GLN A 33 5.27 9.47 6.57
C GLN A 33 3.95 9.69 7.32
N THR A 34 3.23 8.60 7.58
CA THR A 34 1.86 8.63 8.16
C THR A 34 1.82 9.09 9.62
N ASN A 35 2.97 9.23 10.30
CA ASN A 35 3.06 9.40 11.76
C ASN A 35 3.45 10.83 12.20
N GLY A 36 3.17 11.85 11.41
CA GLY A 36 3.54 13.23 11.75
C GLY A 36 5.05 13.51 11.75
N LYS A 37 5.87 12.55 11.30
CA LYS A 37 7.28 12.76 11.01
C LYS A 37 7.42 13.49 9.69
N SER A 38 8.50 14.28 9.56
CA SER A 38 8.84 14.96 8.32
C SER A 38 8.95 13.96 7.16
N ASP A 39 8.51 14.38 5.97
CA ASP A 39 8.66 13.59 4.75
C ASP A 39 10.12 13.21 4.52
N LEU A 40 10.33 11.95 4.13
CA LEU A 40 11.66 11.49 3.75
C LEU A 40 11.91 11.87 2.29
N SER A 41 12.95 12.66 2.04
CA SER A 41 13.26 13.18 0.71
C SER A 41 14.66 12.76 0.25
N PHE A 42 14.77 12.44 -1.03
CA PHE A 42 16.02 12.07 -1.69
C PHE A 42 16.18 12.86 -2.97
N PHE A 43 17.42 13.26 -3.26
CA PHE A 43 17.80 13.89 -4.52
C PHE A 43 18.72 12.94 -5.29
N VAL A 44 18.45 12.78 -6.57
CA VAL A 44 19.30 12.01 -7.48
C VAL A 44 19.60 12.86 -8.69
N SER A 45 20.89 13.15 -8.89
CA SER A 45 21.35 13.90 -10.05
C SER A 45 21.43 13.01 -11.29
N GLY A 46 21.03 13.54 -12.43
CA GLY A 46 21.02 12.84 -13.70
C GLY A 46 21.24 13.78 -14.87
N LYS A 47 21.33 13.16 -16.05
CA LYS A 47 21.41 13.83 -17.35
C LYS A 47 20.31 13.32 -18.26
N VAL A 48 19.57 14.22 -18.88
CA VAL A 48 18.61 13.86 -19.91
C VAL A 48 19.38 13.43 -21.17
N VAL A 49 19.18 12.17 -21.57
CA VAL A 49 19.83 11.59 -22.76
C VAL A 49 18.92 11.59 -23.97
N SER A 50 17.60 11.60 -23.76
CA SER A 50 16.64 11.82 -24.84
C SER A 50 15.34 12.41 -24.31
N CYS A 51 14.67 13.18 -25.17
CA CYS A 51 13.36 13.75 -24.96
C CYS A 51 12.52 13.49 -26.22
N THR A 52 11.43 12.75 -26.10
CA THR A 52 10.58 12.37 -27.22
C THR A 52 9.11 12.60 -26.86
N PRO A 53 8.24 12.94 -27.83
CA PRO A 53 6.80 12.98 -27.58
C PRO A 53 6.30 11.62 -27.08
N TYR A 54 5.39 11.65 -26.10
CA TYR A 54 4.78 10.42 -25.59
C TYR A 54 3.66 9.95 -26.54
N THR A 55 3.78 8.72 -27.05
CA THR A 55 2.96 8.21 -28.15
C THR A 55 1.46 8.13 -27.86
N VAL A 56 1.07 8.07 -26.59
CA VAL A 56 -0.34 7.92 -26.19
C VAL A 56 -1.04 9.29 -26.04
N THR A 57 -0.30 10.32 -25.68
CA THR A 57 -0.85 11.67 -25.41
C THR A 57 0.12 12.72 -25.93
N PRO A 58 -0.23 13.48 -27.01
CA PRO A 58 0.69 14.41 -27.68
C PRO A 58 1.24 15.52 -26.78
N ASP A 59 0.50 15.94 -25.76
CA ASP A 59 0.90 17.02 -24.84
C ASP A 59 1.90 16.56 -23.76
N LEU A 60 2.33 15.29 -23.82
CA LEU A 60 3.29 14.72 -22.89
C LEU A 60 4.61 14.39 -23.58
N LEU A 61 5.70 14.53 -22.82
CA LEU A 61 7.04 14.16 -23.23
C LEU A 61 7.56 13.00 -22.39
N LEU A 62 8.24 12.07 -23.03
CA LEU A 62 9.00 11.01 -22.39
C LEU A 62 10.46 11.42 -22.32
N LEU A 63 10.97 11.61 -21.12
CA LEU A 63 12.37 11.86 -20.81
C LEU A 63 13.06 10.56 -20.42
N ASN A 64 14.19 10.25 -21.07
CA ASN A 64 15.11 9.24 -20.59
C ASN A 64 16.25 9.94 -19.84
N ILE A 65 16.44 9.61 -18.59
CA ILE A 65 17.41 10.22 -17.68
C ILE A 65 18.41 9.15 -17.28
N GLU A 66 19.70 9.42 -17.47
CA GLU A 66 20.78 8.63 -16.88
C GLU A 66 21.23 9.26 -15.57
N TYR A 67 21.39 8.45 -14.53
CA TYR A 67 21.93 8.95 -13.27
C TYR A 67 23.42 9.23 -13.39
N THR A 68 23.84 10.41 -12.94
CA THR A 68 25.25 10.80 -12.90
C THR A 68 25.95 10.32 -11.64
N GLN A 69 25.18 9.89 -10.65
CA GLN A 69 25.67 9.29 -9.41
C GLN A 69 24.79 8.14 -8.99
N ARG A 70 25.32 7.23 -8.15
CA ARG A 70 24.53 6.15 -7.58
C ARG A 70 23.43 6.73 -6.69
N ALA A 71 22.20 6.22 -6.85
CA ALA A 71 21.11 6.56 -5.95
C ALA A 71 21.42 6.08 -4.51
N PRO A 72 21.00 6.83 -3.48
CA PRO A 72 21.13 6.39 -2.08
C PRO A 72 20.49 5.00 -1.86
N ASP A 73 21.16 4.15 -1.07
CA ASP A 73 20.69 2.79 -0.80
C ASP A 73 19.31 2.78 -0.17
N ASP A 74 19.02 3.71 0.74
CA ASP A 74 17.69 3.88 1.36
C ASP A 74 16.60 4.19 0.33
N LEU A 75 16.90 4.97 -0.72
CA LEU A 75 15.96 5.23 -1.81
C LEU A 75 15.70 3.96 -2.62
N ILE A 76 16.76 3.19 -2.92
CA ILE A 76 16.64 1.93 -3.66
C ILE A 76 15.77 0.95 -2.86
N GLU A 77 16.00 0.82 -1.56
CA GLU A 77 15.18 -0.02 -0.67
C GLU A 77 13.71 0.40 -0.66
N LYS A 78 13.43 1.70 -0.49
CA LYS A 78 12.08 2.25 -0.49
C LYS A 78 11.34 1.99 -1.80
N LEU A 79 11.99 2.23 -2.93
CA LEU A 79 11.41 1.96 -4.25
C LEU A 79 11.18 0.47 -4.46
N GLY A 80 12.12 -0.39 -4.05
CA GLY A 80 11.98 -1.85 -4.09
C GLY A 80 10.75 -2.32 -3.32
N LEU A 81 10.55 -1.86 -2.09
CA LEU A 81 9.38 -2.18 -1.29
C LEU A 81 8.05 -1.75 -1.95
N ILE A 82 8.02 -0.59 -2.61
CA ILE A 82 6.82 -0.11 -3.32
C ILE A 82 6.51 -0.99 -4.54
N VAL A 83 7.52 -1.33 -5.33
CA VAL A 83 7.37 -2.20 -6.51
C VAL A 83 6.90 -3.59 -6.09
N ASP A 84 7.53 -4.18 -5.07
CA ASP A 84 7.14 -5.47 -4.52
C ASP A 84 5.72 -5.46 -3.96
N ALA A 85 5.34 -4.40 -3.23
CA ALA A 85 3.99 -4.25 -2.69
C ALA A 85 2.94 -4.20 -3.82
N LYS A 86 3.21 -3.49 -4.91
CA LYS A 86 2.33 -3.43 -6.08
C LYS A 86 2.23 -4.80 -6.77
N ALA A 87 3.36 -5.47 -7.01
CA ALA A 87 3.41 -6.78 -7.64
C ALA A 87 2.68 -7.84 -6.80
N ASN A 88 2.90 -7.87 -5.49
CA ASN A 88 2.23 -8.82 -4.59
C ASN A 88 0.74 -8.55 -4.46
N THR A 89 0.30 -7.29 -4.44
CA THR A 89 -1.14 -6.96 -4.46
C THR A 89 -1.84 -7.57 -5.67
N THR A 90 -1.20 -7.54 -6.83
CA THR A 90 -1.78 -8.12 -8.06
C THR A 90 -1.74 -9.64 -8.08
N LYS A 91 -0.61 -10.25 -7.62
CA LYS A 91 -0.40 -11.71 -7.71
C LYS A 91 -1.08 -12.49 -6.57
N ARG A 92 -1.26 -11.88 -5.39
CA ARG A 92 -1.67 -12.53 -4.14
C ARG A 92 -2.89 -11.89 -3.50
N GLY A 93 -3.74 -11.20 -4.29
CA GLY A 93 -4.90 -10.47 -3.80
C GLY A 93 -5.77 -11.28 -2.85
N ASP A 94 -5.93 -12.58 -3.11
CA ASP A 94 -6.79 -13.50 -2.36
C ASP A 94 -6.03 -14.39 -1.35
N GLU A 95 -4.68 -14.33 -1.31
CA GLU A 95 -3.90 -15.07 -0.33
C GLU A 95 -4.13 -14.51 1.08
N ARG A 96 -4.61 -15.37 2.01
CA ARG A 96 -5.03 -14.96 3.35
C ARG A 96 -3.98 -15.31 4.38
N ILE A 97 -3.77 -14.38 5.31
CA ILE A 97 -2.94 -14.56 6.49
C ILE A 97 -3.87 -14.77 7.68
N GLU A 98 -3.87 -15.97 8.24
CA GLU A 98 -4.55 -16.24 9.50
C GLU A 98 -3.78 -15.57 10.64
N LEU A 99 -4.48 -14.77 11.46
CA LEU A 99 -3.86 -14.03 12.56
C LEU A 99 -3.67 -14.94 13.77
N ASN A 100 -2.63 -15.74 13.75
CA ASN A 100 -2.09 -16.43 14.94
C ASN A 100 -1.00 -15.59 15.62
N ALA A 101 -0.45 -16.06 16.73
CA ALA A 101 0.56 -15.31 17.49
C ALA A 101 1.84 -15.02 16.66
N GLU A 102 2.25 -15.96 15.80
CA GLU A 102 3.41 -15.81 14.93
C GLU A 102 3.17 -14.79 13.83
N ALA A 103 2.01 -14.87 13.16
CA ALA A 103 1.64 -13.92 12.11
C ALA A 103 1.53 -12.50 12.67
N MET A 104 0.93 -12.32 13.84
CA MET A 104 0.83 -11.02 14.52
C MET A 104 2.21 -10.42 14.79
N ARG A 105 3.15 -11.21 15.33
CA ARG A 105 4.51 -10.77 15.59
C ARG A 105 5.22 -10.34 14.30
N LYS A 106 5.13 -11.16 13.23
CA LYS A 106 5.75 -10.85 11.92
C LYS A 106 5.14 -9.62 11.25
N LEU A 107 3.86 -9.37 11.46
CA LEU A 107 3.15 -8.20 10.96
C LEU A 107 3.36 -6.97 11.84
N SER A 108 3.96 -7.10 13.03
CA SER A 108 3.99 -6.09 14.10
C SER A 108 2.58 -5.56 14.43
N LEU A 109 1.61 -6.47 14.51
CA LEU A 109 0.23 -6.15 14.84
C LEU A 109 0.03 -6.25 16.36
N ALA A 110 -0.34 -5.15 17.01
CA ALA A 110 -0.45 -5.03 18.45
C ALA A 110 -1.43 -6.05 19.06
N LYS A 111 -2.61 -6.21 18.46
CA LYS A 111 -3.66 -7.10 18.94
C LYS A 111 -4.65 -7.48 17.84
N LYS A 112 -5.38 -8.61 18.05
CA LYS A 112 -6.46 -9.04 17.16
C LYS A 112 -7.76 -8.27 17.37
N GLU A 113 -7.98 -7.84 18.62
CA GLU A 113 -9.16 -7.05 18.95
C GLU A 113 -9.00 -5.64 18.45
N THR A 114 -9.98 -5.17 17.71
CA THR A 114 -9.96 -3.84 17.13
C THR A 114 -11.38 -3.30 16.98
N ILE A 115 -11.49 -2.13 16.36
CA ILE A 115 -12.76 -1.46 16.11
C ILE A 115 -13.02 -1.48 14.61
N VAL A 116 -14.21 -1.95 14.24
CA VAL A 116 -14.79 -1.74 12.93
C VAL A 116 -15.88 -0.67 13.03
N TYR A 117 -15.84 0.32 12.14
CA TYR A 117 -16.91 1.30 11.97
C TYR A 117 -17.82 0.81 10.86
N ILE A 118 -19.09 0.60 11.16
CA ILE A 118 -20.12 0.20 10.19
C ILE A 118 -21.09 1.36 10.10
N GLU A 119 -21.23 1.99 8.94
CA GLU A 119 -22.00 3.24 8.76
C GLU A 119 -21.66 4.29 9.83
N ASN A 120 -20.36 4.45 10.14
CA ASN A 120 -19.78 5.33 11.17
C ASN A 120 -20.08 4.93 12.64
N ILE A 121 -20.75 3.81 12.89
CA ILE A 121 -20.99 3.30 14.25
C ILE A 121 -19.85 2.38 14.65
N PRO A 122 -19.08 2.69 15.73
CA PRO A 122 -17.98 1.84 16.18
C PRO A 122 -18.50 0.56 16.84
N ARG A 123 -17.86 -0.56 16.49
CA ARG A 123 -18.12 -1.87 17.08
C ARG A 123 -16.81 -2.60 17.33
N ARG A 124 -16.72 -3.29 18.45
CA ARG A 124 -15.57 -4.16 18.75
C ARG A 124 -15.64 -5.42 17.90
N CYS A 125 -14.50 -5.85 17.38
CA CYS A 125 -14.39 -7.09 16.62
C CYS A 125 -13.04 -7.79 16.88
N ILE A 126 -12.97 -9.07 16.55
CA ILE A 126 -11.76 -9.89 16.61
C ILE A 126 -11.43 -10.30 15.17
N VAL A 127 -10.30 -9.84 14.66
CA VAL A 127 -9.88 -10.19 13.31
C VAL A 127 -9.34 -11.62 13.27
N ARG A 128 -9.77 -12.39 12.29
CA ARG A 128 -9.38 -13.80 12.08
C ARG A 128 -8.32 -13.94 11.02
N ASP A 129 -8.56 -13.34 9.86
CA ASP A 129 -7.63 -13.36 8.73
C ASP A 129 -7.69 -12.07 7.95
N ILE A 130 -6.59 -11.79 7.26
CA ILE A 130 -6.41 -10.60 6.40
C ILE A 130 -5.77 -10.98 5.08
N SER A 131 -6.04 -10.18 4.02
CA SER A 131 -5.41 -10.30 2.71
C SER A 131 -5.21 -8.91 2.09
N PHE A 132 -4.68 -8.83 0.89
CA PHE A 132 -4.62 -7.56 0.15
C PHE A 132 -6.00 -7.03 -0.26
N SER A 133 -6.98 -7.94 -0.43
CA SER A 133 -8.33 -7.63 -0.93
C SER A 133 -9.41 -7.55 0.15
N GLY A 134 -9.17 -8.07 1.37
CA GLY A 134 -10.21 -8.11 2.40
C GLY A 134 -9.76 -8.69 3.74
N ALA A 135 -10.70 -8.75 4.68
CA ALA A 135 -10.52 -9.36 6.00
C ALA A 135 -11.75 -10.16 6.42
N LYS A 136 -11.52 -11.12 7.33
CA LYS A 136 -12.58 -11.76 8.12
C LYS A 136 -12.41 -11.41 9.59
N PHE A 137 -13.52 -11.09 10.25
CA PHE A 137 -13.55 -10.79 11.67
C PHE A 137 -14.85 -11.31 12.31
N ILE A 138 -14.81 -11.48 13.63
CA ILE A 138 -15.96 -11.89 14.44
C ILE A 138 -16.41 -10.71 15.28
N MET A 139 -17.70 -10.48 15.36
CA MET A 139 -18.31 -9.45 16.20
C MET A 139 -19.69 -9.84 16.69
N ALA A 140 -20.20 -9.16 17.69
CA ALA A 140 -21.61 -9.26 18.06
C ALA A 140 -22.51 -8.53 17.06
N GLY A 141 -23.61 -9.13 16.65
CA GLY A 141 -24.53 -8.48 15.71
C GLY A 141 -25.56 -9.44 15.10
N ILE A 142 -26.35 -8.89 14.18
CA ILE A 142 -27.39 -9.60 13.44
C ILE A 142 -27.02 -9.58 11.96
N ALA A 143 -26.69 -10.74 11.40
CA ALA A 143 -26.11 -10.89 10.07
C ALA A 143 -26.92 -10.20 8.93
N PRO A 144 -28.23 -10.31 8.80
CA PRO A 144 -29.00 -9.69 7.71
C PRO A 144 -28.86 -8.17 7.62
N PHE A 145 -28.64 -7.48 8.76
CA PHE A 145 -28.52 -6.02 8.78
C PHE A 145 -27.15 -5.49 8.40
N LEU A 146 -26.17 -6.36 8.19
CA LEU A 146 -24.79 -5.97 7.91
C LEU A 146 -24.39 -6.09 6.45
N LEU A 147 -25.10 -6.92 5.68
CA LEU A 147 -24.76 -7.18 4.29
C LEU A 147 -24.78 -5.88 3.46
N ASN A 148 -23.77 -5.71 2.60
CA ASN A 148 -23.58 -4.55 1.71
C ASN A 148 -23.37 -3.20 2.42
N LYS A 149 -23.18 -3.18 3.75
CA LYS A 149 -22.88 -1.96 4.49
C LYS A 149 -21.43 -1.53 4.30
N ASP A 150 -21.25 -0.21 4.18
CA ASP A 150 -19.91 0.38 4.17
C ASP A 150 -19.28 0.27 5.56
N CYS A 151 -18.00 -0.09 5.58
CA CYS A 151 -17.27 -0.25 6.83
C CYS A 151 -15.81 0.21 6.72
N VAL A 152 -15.24 0.53 7.88
CA VAL A 152 -13.82 0.87 8.05
C VAL A 152 -13.26 0.02 9.17
N LEU A 153 -12.35 -0.89 8.85
CA LEU A 153 -11.65 -1.71 9.83
C LEU A 153 -10.32 -1.04 10.18
N LYS A 154 -10.05 -0.85 11.48
CA LYS A 154 -8.80 -0.26 11.97
C LYS A 154 -7.81 -1.33 12.37
N PHE A 155 -6.53 -1.07 12.13
CA PHE A 155 -5.41 -1.87 12.60
C PHE A 155 -4.39 -0.99 13.29
N ASP A 156 -3.94 -1.42 14.47
CA ASP A 156 -2.88 -0.79 15.22
C ASP A 156 -1.60 -1.61 15.03
N PHE A 157 -0.61 -1.02 14.38
CA PHE A 157 0.70 -1.64 14.19
C PHE A 157 1.72 -0.99 15.13
N ASP A 158 2.64 -1.78 15.68
CA ASP A 158 3.59 -1.29 16.69
C ASP A 158 4.89 -0.77 16.09
N ASP A 159 5.42 -1.39 15.06
CA ASP A 159 6.73 -1.05 14.49
C ASP A 159 6.70 -0.90 12.96
N PRO A 160 6.80 0.34 12.45
CA PRO A 160 6.60 1.60 13.18
C PRO A 160 5.15 1.73 13.65
N THR A 161 4.93 2.43 14.76
CA THR A 161 3.57 2.67 15.29
C THR A 161 2.74 3.43 14.27
N VAL A 162 1.69 2.79 13.77
CA VAL A 162 0.78 3.39 12.79
C VAL A 162 -0.62 2.79 12.90
N ILE A 163 -1.63 3.65 12.85
CA ILE A 163 -3.02 3.23 12.76
C ILE A 163 -3.44 3.27 11.29
N VAL A 164 -3.88 2.14 10.78
CA VAL A 164 -4.34 1.99 9.40
C VAL A 164 -5.84 1.73 9.37
N GLY A 165 -6.58 2.56 8.64
CA GLY A 165 -8.00 2.36 8.38
C GLY A 165 -8.23 1.76 6.99
N LEU A 166 -8.85 0.59 6.92
CA LEU A 166 -9.18 -0.10 5.67
C LEU A 166 -10.67 0.07 5.37
N ARG A 167 -10.96 0.83 4.33
CA ARG A 167 -12.33 1.07 3.86
C ARG A 167 -12.80 -0.05 2.93
N GLY A 168 -14.06 -0.43 3.05
CA GLY A 168 -14.64 -1.46 2.20
C GLY A 168 -16.11 -1.69 2.48
N LYS A 169 -16.62 -2.81 1.97
CA LYS A 169 -18.01 -3.26 2.16
C LYS A 169 -18.06 -4.64 2.79
N ILE A 170 -19.08 -4.89 3.58
CA ILE A 170 -19.40 -6.21 4.10
C ILE A 170 -20.04 -7.02 2.98
N ILE A 171 -19.37 -8.09 2.55
CA ILE A 171 -19.82 -8.96 1.45
C ILE A 171 -20.45 -10.26 1.94
N ARG A 172 -20.22 -10.63 3.21
CA ARG A 172 -20.78 -11.84 3.82
C ARG A 172 -20.87 -11.65 5.33
N ALA A 173 -21.95 -12.11 5.91
CA ALA A 173 -22.17 -12.14 7.36
C ALA A 173 -22.95 -13.40 7.71
N GLU A 174 -22.43 -14.24 8.59
CA GLU A 174 -22.97 -15.55 8.96
C GLU A 174 -22.89 -15.75 10.46
N LEU A 175 -23.84 -16.49 11.02
CA LEU A 175 -23.81 -16.87 12.42
C LEU A 175 -22.61 -17.82 12.67
N VAL A 176 -21.97 -17.65 13.81
CA VAL A 176 -20.98 -18.62 14.29
C VAL A 176 -21.72 -19.82 14.87
N GLU A 177 -21.46 -21.02 14.34
CA GLU A 177 -22.23 -22.24 14.67
C GLU A 177 -22.39 -22.52 16.17
N SER A 178 -21.36 -22.23 16.96
CA SER A 178 -21.35 -22.45 18.41
C SER A 178 -21.87 -21.28 19.25
N ARG A 179 -22.10 -20.09 18.64
CA ARG A 179 -22.42 -18.86 19.37
C ARG A 179 -23.41 -17.99 18.58
N LYS A 180 -24.70 -18.09 18.96
CA LYS A 180 -25.79 -17.35 18.30
C LYS A 180 -25.74 -15.82 18.46
N ASP A 181 -24.96 -15.34 19.41
CA ASP A 181 -24.70 -13.91 19.67
C ASP A 181 -23.57 -13.33 18.83
N LEU A 182 -22.79 -14.18 18.14
CA LEU A 182 -21.65 -13.80 17.32
C LEU A 182 -21.86 -14.09 15.84
N ILE A 183 -21.31 -13.22 15.03
CA ILE A 183 -21.32 -13.35 13.58
C ILE A 183 -19.89 -13.29 13.04
N ALA A 184 -19.63 -14.12 12.04
CA ALA A 184 -18.43 -14.07 11.20
C ALA A 184 -18.73 -13.18 10.01
N VAL A 185 -17.94 -12.12 9.86
CA VAL A 185 -18.10 -11.10 8.82
C VAL A 185 -16.91 -11.15 7.88
N ALA A 186 -17.17 -11.16 6.58
CA ALA A 186 -16.16 -10.92 5.55
C ALA A 186 -16.38 -9.54 4.90
N MET A 187 -15.33 -8.76 4.85
CA MET A 187 -15.32 -7.49 4.12
C MET A 187 -14.37 -7.54 2.92
N ALA A 188 -14.79 -6.92 1.82
CA ALA A 188 -13.91 -6.62 0.70
C ALA A 188 -13.45 -5.17 0.80
N TYR A 189 -12.15 -4.94 0.63
CA TYR A 189 -11.59 -3.60 0.64
C TYR A 189 -11.88 -2.86 -0.66
N ASN A 190 -12.00 -1.54 -0.57
CA ASN A 190 -11.92 -0.69 -1.75
C ASN A 190 -10.45 -0.59 -2.17
N ALA A 191 -10.07 -1.28 -3.25
CA ALA A 191 -8.70 -1.43 -3.72
C ALA A 191 -7.95 -0.09 -3.91
N SER A 192 -8.67 0.96 -4.34
CA SER A 192 -8.09 2.29 -4.56
C SER A 192 -7.72 3.02 -3.26
N THR A 193 -8.30 2.64 -2.13
CA THR A 193 -8.10 3.30 -0.84
C THR A 193 -7.24 2.50 0.14
N VAL A 194 -6.79 1.29 -0.23
CA VAL A 194 -5.91 0.49 0.63
C VAL A 194 -4.56 1.18 0.79
N PRO A 195 -4.17 1.59 2.02
CA PRO A 195 -2.94 2.32 2.26
C PRO A 195 -1.70 1.52 1.88
N LEU A 196 -0.71 2.21 1.32
CA LEU A 196 0.56 1.60 0.93
C LEU A 196 1.29 0.95 2.13
N ALA A 197 1.23 1.59 3.31
CA ALA A 197 1.81 1.05 4.53
C ALA A 197 1.29 -0.35 4.87
N TYR A 198 -0.02 -0.61 4.69
CA TYR A 198 -0.62 -1.92 4.87
C TYR A 198 -0.08 -2.93 3.83
N LYS A 199 -0.04 -2.53 2.55
CA LYS A 199 0.47 -3.38 1.46
C LYS A 199 1.93 -3.78 1.67
N ILE A 200 2.77 -2.86 2.12
CA ILE A 200 4.18 -3.12 2.44
C ILE A 200 4.29 -4.16 3.55
N ARG A 201 3.50 -4.07 4.63
CA ARG A 201 3.55 -5.02 5.74
C ARG A 201 3.17 -6.44 5.32
N LEU A 202 2.10 -6.59 4.54
CA LEU A 202 1.74 -7.90 4.01
C LEU A 202 2.84 -8.44 3.09
N THR A 203 3.42 -7.59 2.25
CA THR A 203 4.54 -7.97 1.37
C THR A 203 5.75 -8.46 2.16
N GLN A 204 6.12 -7.74 3.22
CA GLN A 204 7.22 -8.14 4.11
C GLN A 204 6.94 -9.48 4.79
N TYR A 205 5.70 -9.69 5.26
CA TYR A 205 5.27 -10.97 5.82
C TYR A 205 5.46 -12.11 4.82
N PHE A 206 4.95 -11.98 3.60
CA PHE A 206 5.09 -13.02 2.57
C PHE A 206 6.54 -13.26 2.14
N ASN A 207 7.37 -12.22 2.08
CA ASN A 207 8.78 -12.35 1.76
C ASN A 207 9.57 -13.07 2.87
N GLN A 208 9.20 -12.87 4.14
CA GLN A 208 9.79 -13.60 5.25
C GLN A 208 9.42 -15.09 5.23
N GLN A 209 8.18 -15.42 4.84
CA GLN A 209 7.76 -16.83 4.71
C GLN A 209 8.56 -17.56 3.62
N ARG A 210 8.85 -16.92 2.48
CA ARG A 210 9.64 -17.53 1.39
C ARG A 210 11.09 -17.83 1.78
N LYS A 211 11.70 -17.04 2.67
CA LYS A 211 13.08 -17.30 3.11
C LYS A 211 13.21 -18.52 4.01
N ILE A 212 12.10 -18.98 4.58
CA ILE A 212 12.05 -20.15 5.50
C ILE A 212 11.83 -21.45 4.71
N TYR A 213 11.24 -21.38 3.52
CA TYR A 213 10.99 -22.51 2.61
C TYR A 213 11.59 -22.15 1.23
N PRO A 214 12.90 -22.44 1.00
CA PRO A 214 13.55 -22.24 -0.30
C PRO A 214 13.03 -23.19 -1.37
#